data_73d3b5b60e306a5757271f69440f4c18
#
_entry.id   73d3b5b60e306a5757271f69440f4c18
#
_cell.length_a   1.000
_cell.length_b   1.000
_cell.length_c   1.000
_cell.angle_alpha   90.00
_cell.angle_beta   90.00
_cell.angle_gamma   90.00
#
_symmetry.space_group_name_H-M   'P 1'
#
loop_
_entity.id
_entity.type
_entity.pdbx_description
1 polymer ?
#
loop_
_entity_poly.entity_id
_entity_poly.type
_entity_poly.pdbx_seq_one_letter_code
_entity_poly.pdbx_strand_id
1 'polypeptide(L)'
;MIYIFDIDGTICAHTTGNYDEATPLVERIKKNNSLFDEGHTIIYQTARGMGRTNNNVVESYKLFYSYTVNQLNNWGVKYHDLFLGKPAGDVYVDDKGVNDVKFYTN
;
A
#
# COMPACT_ATOMS: atom_id res chain seq x y z
N MET A 1 -4.14 -13.98 -11.11
CA MET A 1 -3.46 -12.72 -11.48
C MET A 1 -2.61 -12.24 -10.31
N ILE A 2 -1.66 -11.38 -10.58
CA ILE A 2 -0.86 -10.69 -9.54
C ILE A 2 -1.35 -9.25 -9.47
N TYR A 3 -1.87 -8.86 -8.32
CA TYR A 3 -2.30 -7.49 -8.06
C TYR A 3 -1.28 -6.80 -7.15
N ILE A 4 -0.89 -5.59 -7.49
CA ILE A 4 0.03 -4.78 -6.70
C ILE A 4 -0.71 -3.51 -6.28
N PHE A 5 -0.91 -3.35 -4.98
CA PHE A 5 -1.67 -2.24 -4.40
C PHE A 5 -0.75 -1.28 -3.64
N ASP A 6 -1.04 -0.01 -3.76
CA ASP A 6 -0.49 1.02 -2.88
C ASP A 6 -1.18 0.97 -1.52
N ILE A 7 -0.64 1.65 -0.54
CA ILE A 7 -1.20 1.71 0.83
C ILE A 7 -1.85 3.06 1.09
N ASP A 8 -1.05 4.09 1.38
CA ASP A 8 -1.59 5.41 1.76
C ASP A 8 -2.33 6.07 0.60
N GLY A 9 -3.59 6.43 0.84
CA GLY A 9 -4.49 6.95 -0.18
C GLY A 9 -5.18 5.88 -1.01
N THR A 10 -4.85 4.60 -0.85
CA THR A 10 -5.46 3.49 -1.60
C THR A 10 -6.26 2.56 -0.70
N ILE A 11 -5.67 2.01 0.36
CA ILE A 11 -6.39 1.19 1.35
C ILE A 11 -6.56 1.87 2.70
N CYS A 12 -6.03 3.05 2.84
CA CYS A 12 -6.26 3.92 3.98
C CYS A 12 -6.26 5.38 3.52
N ALA A 13 -6.73 6.28 4.37
CA ALA A 13 -6.72 7.71 4.08
C ALA A 13 -5.28 8.23 4.01
N HIS A 14 -5.08 9.31 3.25
CA HIS A 14 -3.80 10.02 3.23
C HIS A 14 -3.47 10.58 4.61
N THR A 15 -2.17 10.59 4.98
CA THR A 15 -1.71 10.97 6.31
C THR A 15 -0.62 11.99 6.23
N THR A 16 -0.25 12.70 5.39
CA THR A 16 0.87 13.68 5.36
C THR A 16 2.11 13.20 6.15
N GLY A 17 2.37 11.89 6.14
CA GLY A 17 3.54 11.30 6.79
C GLY A 17 3.35 10.84 8.23
N ASN A 18 2.20 11.10 8.85
CA ASN A 18 1.89 10.56 10.18
C ASN A 18 1.06 9.27 10.03
N TYR A 19 1.76 8.15 9.86
CA TYR A 19 1.12 6.87 9.56
C TYR A 19 0.26 6.32 10.71
N ASP A 20 0.46 6.79 11.94
CA ASP A 20 -0.37 6.40 13.08
C ASP A 20 -1.81 6.89 12.94
N GLU A 21 -2.02 7.97 12.20
CA GLU A 21 -3.34 8.55 11.95
C GLU A 21 -4.04 7.94 10.73
N ALA A 22 -3.44 6.96 10.09
CA ALA A 22 -4.03 6.31 8.92
C ALA A 22 -5.32 5.60 9.30
N THR A 23 -6.42 5.97 8.65
CA THR A 23 -7.73 5.34 8.84
C THR A 23 -7.96 4.33 7.72
N PRO A 24 -8.14 3.03 8.03
CA PRO A 24 -8.33 2.02 6.99
C PRO A 24 -9.64 2.21 6.23
N LEU A 25 -9.58 2.01 4.92
CA LEU A 25 -10.75 2.01 4.05
C LEU A 25 -11.27 0.57 3.96
N VAL A 26 -12.14 0.23 4.88
CA VAL A 26 -12.55 -1.16 5.17
C VAL A 26 -13.11 -1.87 3.95
N GLU A 27 -13.95 -1.20 3.16
CA GLU A 27 -14.55 -1.83 1.98
C GLU A 27 -13.53 -2.15 0.88
N ARG A 28 -12.50 -1.32 0.75
CA ARG A 28 -11.42 -1.57 -0.20
C ARG A 28 -10.56 -2.75 0.26
N ILE A 29 -10.26 -2.81 1.55
CA ILE A 29 -9.53 -3.95 2.15
C ILE A 29 -10.33 -5.24 1.94
N LYS A 30 -11.63 -5.21 2.15
CA LYS A 30 -12.49 -6.39 1.91
C LYS A 30 -12.42 -6.86 0.47
N LYS A 31 -12.47 -5.95 -0.50
CA LYS A 31 -12.36 -6.29 -1.91
C LYS A 31 -11.01 -6.96 -2.21
N ASN A 32 -9.92 -6.38 -1.72
CA ASN A 32 -8.58 -6.94 -1.92
C ASN A 32 -8.45 -8.32 -1.27
N ASN A 33 -8.99 -8.47 -0.05
CA ASN A 33 -8.98 -9.77 0.64
C ASN A 33 -9.79 -10.82 -0.10
N SER A 34 -10.90 -10.43 -0.76
CA SER A 34 -11.67 -11.35 -1.61
C SER A 34 -10.83 -11.86 -2.78
N LEU A 35 -10.04 -10.98 -3.39
CA LEU A 35 -9.11 -11.40 -4.45
C LEU A 35 -8.06 -12.39 -3.93
N PHE A 36 -7.57 -12.16 -2.72
CA PHE A 36 -6.66 -13.11 -2.06
C PHE A 36 -7.34 -14.47 -1.87
N ASP A 37 -8.56 -14.49 -1.36
CA ASP A 37 -9.32 -15.72 -1.12
C ASP A 37 -9.67 -16.46 -2.40
N GLU A 38 -9.81 -15.75 -3.51
CA GLU A 38 -10.05 -16.32 -4.84
C GLU A 38 -8.80 -16.93 -5.49
N GLY A 39 -7.65 -16.84 -4.85
CA GLY A 39 -6.40 -17.44 -5.32
C GLY A 39 -5.47 -16.50 -6.09
N HIS A 40 -5.77 -15.21 -6.12
CA HIS A 40 -4.86 -14.24 -6.73
C HIS A 40 -3.69 -13.93 -5.80
N THR A 41 -2.55 -13.56 -6.38
CA THR A 41 -1.39 -13.10 -5.62
C THR A 41 -1.56 -11.62 -5.30
N ILE A 42 -1.47 -11.27 -4.02
CA ILE A 42 -1.65 -9.90 -3.54
C ILE A 42 -0.35 -9.38 -3.00
N ILE A 43 0.11 -8.27 -3.56
CA ILE A 43 1.34 -7.59 -3.16
C ILE A 43 1.00 -6.15 -2.80
N TYR A 44 1.55 -5.67 -1.70
CA TYR A 44 1.49 -4.24 -1.36
C TYR A 44 2.84 -3.60 -1.57
N GLN A 45 2.85 -2.38 -2.11
CA GLN A 45 4.04 -1.57 -2.21
C GLN A 45 3.75 -0.16 -1.71
N THR A 46 4.73 0.48 -1.10
CA THR A 46 4.50 1.78 -0.49
C THR A 46 5.72 2.69 -0.60
N ALA A 47 5.45 3.98 -0.71
CA ALA A 47 6.47 5.02 -0.64
C ALA A 47 6.72 5.51 0.79
N ARG A 48 6.21 4.80 1.81
CA ARG A 48 6.42 5.18 3.22
C ARG A 48 7.90 5.37 3.51
N GLY A 49 8.24 6.50 4.11
CA GLY A 49 9.61 6.86 4.43
C GLY A 49 10.44 7.39 3.26
N MET A 50 9.97 7.27 2.03
CA MET A 50 10.75 7.68 0.85
C MET A 50 10.87 9.20 0.73
N GLY A 51 9.81 9.94 1.05
CA GLY A 51 9.87 11.41 1.03
C GLY A 51 10.82 11.97 2.06
N ARG A 52 10.75 11.48 3.30
CA ARG A 52 11.60 11.98 4.40
C ARG A 52 13.05 11.53 4.33
N THR A 53 13.35 10.50 3.56
CA THR A 53 14.71 9.98 3.40
C THR A 53 15.32 10.33 2.05
N ASN A 54 14.69 11.18 1.28
CA ASN A 54 15.11 11.53 -0.07
C ASN A 54 15.26 10.29 -0.96
N ASN A 55 14.22 9.45 -0.95
CA ASN A 55 14.14 8.21 -1.72
C ASN A 55 15.23 7.18 -1.37
N ASN A 56 15.63 7.11 -0.11
CA ASN A 56 16.58 6.11 0.37
C ASN A 56 15.83 4.82 0.76
N VAL A 57 15.93 3.81 -0.09
CA VAL A 57 15.21 2.54 0.09
C VAL A 57 15.62 1.83 1.37
N VAL A 58 16.92 1.76 1.67
CA VAL A 58 17.43 1.06 2.85
C VAL A 58 16.92 1.71 4.13
N GLU A 59 16.99 3.03 4.23
CA GLU A 59 16.49 3.76 5.39
C GLU A 59 14.98 3.60 5.55
N SER A 60 14.24 3.60 4.45
CA SER A 60 12.78 3.42 4.49
C SER A 60 12.39 2.06 5.07
N TYR A 61 13.09 1.00 4.68
CA TYR A 61 12.88 -0.33 5.26
C TYR A 61 13.20 -0.37 6.75
N LYS A 62 14.32 0.22 7.16
CA LYS A 62 14.71 0.27 8.58
C LYS A 62 13.66 0.99 9.43
N LEU A 63 13.15 2.11 8.94
CA LEU A 63 12.21 2.94 9.69
C LEU A 63 10.79 2.37 9.73
N PHE A 64 10.31 1.79 8.63
CA PHE A 64 8.88 1.56 8.45
C PHE A 64 8.46 0.15 8.07
N TYR A 65 9.36 -0.80 7.81
CA TYR A 65 8.94 -2.12 7.37
C TYR A 65 8.10 -2.84 8.45
N SER A 66 8.68 -3.04 9.63
CA SER A 66 7.98 -3.71 10.74
C SER A 66 6.73 -2.95 11.17
N TYR A 67 6.81 -1.63 11.19
CA TYR A 67 5.68 -0.77 11.48
C TYR A 67 4.52 -1.02 10.52
N THR A 68 4.80 -1.06 9.23
CA THR A 68 3.78 -1.28 8.20
C THR A 68 3.21 -2.69 8.27
N VAL A 69 4.04 -3.71 8.48
CA VAL A 69 3.56 -5.09 8.70
C VAL A 69 2.55 -5.14 9.85
N ASN A 70 2.90 -4.52 10.98
CA ASN A 70 2.01 -4.52 12.14
C ASN A 70 0.69 -3.81 11.85
N GLN A 71 0.73 -2.70 11.14
CA GLN A 71 -0.46 -1.94 10.79
C GLN A 71 -1.37 -2.73 9.84
N LEU A 72 -0.81 -3.36 8.81
CA LEU A 72 -1.59 -4.21 7.90
C LEU A 72 -2.22 -5.38 8.63
N ASN A 73 -1.49 -6.01 9.55
CA ASN A 73 -2.02 -7.10 10.36
C ASN A 73 -3.19 -6.63 11.25
N ASN A 74 -3.06 -5.46 11.86
CA ASN A 74 -4.12 -4.88 12.68
C ASN A 74 -5.38 -4.55 11.88
N TRP A 75 -5.22 -4.21 10.61
CA TRP A 75 -6.34 -3.94 9.71
C TRP A 75 -6.95 -5.19 9.08
N GLY A 76 -6.38 -6.36 9.35
CA GLY A 76 -6.86 -7.62 8.78
C GLY A 76 -6.56 -7.79 7.30
N VAL A 77 -5.52 -7.13 6.79
CA VAL A 77 -5.12 -7.19 5.39
C VAL A 77 -4.46 -8.53 5.09
N LYS A 78 -4.92 -9.21 4.05
CA LYS A 78 -4.34 -10.47 3.56
C LYS A 78 -3.43 -10.17 2.38
N TYR A 79 -2.19 -10.63 2.44
CA TYR A 79 -1.24 -10.38 1.35
C TYR A 79 -0.13 -11.43 1.35
N HIS A 80 0.58 -11.53 0.23
CA HIS A 80 1.72 -12.44 0.09
C HIS A 80 3.04 -11.73 0.33
N ASP A 81 3.19 -10.51 -0.20
CA ASP A 81 4.43 -9.76 -0.10
C ASP A 81 4.17 -8.28 0.16
N LEU A 82 5.11 -7.64 0.85
CA LEU A 82 5.13 -6.21 1.10
C LEU A 82 6.48 -5.65 0.67
N PHE A 83 6.45 -4.64 -0.19
CA PHE A 83 7.63 -3.92 -0.63
C PHE A 83 7.55 -2.46 -0.21
N LEU A 84 8.59 -1.97 0.44
CA LEU A 84 8.86 -0.55 0.57
C LEU A 84 9.78 -0.14 -0.58
N GLY A 85 10.07 1.15 -0.69
CA GLY A 85 11.00 1.60 -1.72
C GLY A 85 10.33 2.06 -3.01
N LYS A 86 9.00 2.14 -3.04
CA LYS A 86 8.32 2.81 -4.16
C LYS A 86 8.77 4.27 -4.15
N PRO A 87 9.39 4.78 -5.23
CA PRO A 87 9.82 6.18 -5.25
C PRO A 87 8.65 7.13 -4.97
N ALA A 88 8.87 8.13 -4.13
CA ALA A 88 7.90 9.19 -3.90
C ALA A 88 7.94 10.16 -5.09
N GLY A 89 6.83 10.30 -5.78
CA GLY A 89 6.71 11.17 -6.94
C GLY A 89 5.29 11.73 -7.05
N ASP A 90 5.11 12.69 -7.95
CA ASP A 90 3.80 13.32 -8.16
C ASP A 90 2.97 12.59 -9.20
N VAL A 91 3.62 11.98 -10.19
CA VAL A 91 2.95 11.27 -11.29
C VAL A 91 3.64 9.94 -11.54
N TYR A 92 2.87 8.88 -11.57
CA TYR A 92 3.35 7.53 -11.91
C TYR A 92 2.78 7.15 -13.27
N VAL A 93 3.66 6.98 -14.25
CA VAL A 93 3.28 6.60 -15.62
C VAL A 93 3.67 5.15 -15.84
N ASP A 94 2.69 4.31 -16.17
CA ASP A 94 2.86 2.87 -16.28
C ASP A 94 1.79 2.34 -17.24
N ASP A 95 2.10 1.28 -17.96
CA ASP A 95 1.17 0.66 -18.90
C ASP A 95 0.10 -0.21 -18.22
N LYS A 96 0.33 -0.62 -16.96
CA LYS A 96 -0.57 -1.55 -16.24
C LYS A 96 -1.28 -0.90 -15.07
N GLY A 97 -0.90 0.32 -14.71
CA GLY A 97 -1.46 1.02 -13.56
C GLY A 97 -2.93 1.39 -13.78
N VAL A 98 -3.71 1.24 -12.71
CA VAL A 98 -5.11 1.66 -12.66
C VAL A 98 -5.28 2.61 -11.50
N ASN A 99 -5.96 3.72 -11.72
CA ASN A 99 -6.27 4.65 -10.64
C ASN A 99 -7.18 3.98 -9.61
N ASP A 100 -6.93 4.24 -8.33
CA ASP A 100 -7.64 3.60 -7.23
C ASP A 100 -9.17 3.82 -7.28
N VAL A 101 -9.59 5.04 -7.55
CA VAL A 101 -11.03 5.36 -7.64
C VAL A 101 -11.69 4.50 -8.71
N LYS A 102 -11.06 4.39 -9.87
CA LYS A 102 -11.58 3.57 -10.98
C LYS A 102 -11.61 2.09 -10.60
N PHE A 103 -10.57 1.59 -9.92
CA PHE A 103 -10.47 0.19 -9.53
C PHE A 103 -11.59 -0.22 -8.57
N TYR A 104 -11.88 0.63 -7.58
CA TYR A 104 -12.88 0.32 -6.55
C TYR A 104 -14.30 0.78 -6.89
N THR A 105 -14.48 1.47 -8.00
CA THR A 105 -15.79 1.91 -8.47
C THR A 105 -16.31 0.95 -9.55
N ASN A 106 -17.49 0.44 -9.37
CA ASN A 106 -18.15 -0.41 -10.36
C ASN A 106 -19.07 0.39 -11.26
#